data_a55950c17b8ab48331e05bc96a39f802
#
_entry.id   a55950c17b8ab48331e05bc96a39f802
#
_cell.length_a   1.000
_cell.length_b   1.000
_cell.length_c   1.000
_cell.angle_alpha   90.00
_cell.angle_beta   90.00
_cell.angle_gamma   90.00
#
_symmetry.space_group_name_H-M   'P 1'
#
loop_
_entity.id
_entity.type
_entity.pdbx_description
1 polymer ?
#
loop_
_entity_poly.entity_id
_entity_poly.type
_entity_poly.pdbx_seq_one_letter_code
_entity_poly.pdbx_strand_id
1 'polypeptide(L)'
;LHLLQKSNISVFIVTHDPFEAMFISNKIYIINSNGEIVQSGSPNELYNNPINSYVAGFFGETNIFHSKVINGKAITPIGTISAPYQLEQKNVVIHVRPQGIKLNKESTPVNGVKGTVMASKMMGSFSFVHLSVLNSNNEIIHVHSHMPANFIPSQSSAVGIEVDKEQTYFFAS
;
A
#
# COMPACT_ATOMS: atom_id res chain seq x y z
N LEU A 1 1.14 16.70 23.39
CA LEU A 1 -0.07 15.87 23.42
C LEU A 1 -0.66 15.73 24.82
N HIS A 2 0.14 15.30 25.81
CA HIS A 2 -0.29 15.08 27.19
C HIS A 2 -0.87 16.34 27.88
N LEU A 3 -0.36 17.52 27.57
CA LEU A 3 -0.89 18.80 28.11
C LEU A 3 -2.25 19.14 27.52
N LEU A 4 -2.46 18.89 26.22
CA LEU A 4 -3.72 19.12 25.54
C LEU A 4 -4.83 18.18 26.04
N GLN A 5 -4.50 16.92 26.26
CA GLN A 5 -5.42 15.93 26.82
C GLN A 5 -5.87 16.25 28.25
N LYS A 6 -4.98 16.83 29.08
CA LYS A 6 -5.31 17.24 30.45
C LYS A 6 -6.11 18.53 30.56
N SER A 7 -6.01 19.41 29.57
CA SER A 7 -6.63 20.74 29.63
C SER A 7 -8.07 20.80 29.15
N ASN A 8 -8.62 19.70 28.66
CA ASN A 8 -9.97 19.59 28.08
C ASN A 8 -10.28 20.65 26.99
N ILE A 9 -9.21 20.98 26.20
CA ILE A 9 -9.27 21.97 25.13
C ILE A 9 -9.39 21.23 23.80
N SER A 10 -10.31 21.66 22.94
CA SER A 10 -10.38 21.21 21.55
C SER A 10 -9.35 21.98 20.72
N VAL A 11 -8.54 21.24 19.95
CA VAL A 11 -7.51 21.82 19.07
C VAL A 11 -7.79 21.42 17.63
N PHE A 12 -7.71 22.38 16.74
CA PHE A 12 -7.79 22.16 15.30
C PHE A 12 -6.43 22.47 14.67
N ILE A 13 -5.87 21.50 13.93
CA ILE A 13 -4.56 21.58 13.30
C ILE A 13 -4.73 21.39 11.80
N VAL A 14 -4.10 22.26 11.01
CA VAL A 14 -3.99 22.10 9.55
C VAL A 14 -2.55 21.74 9.23
N THR A 15 -2.36 20.59 8.61
CA THR A 15 -1.03 20.09 8.19
C THR A 15 -1.12 19.39 6.85
N HIS A 16 0.00 19.33 6.13
CA HIS A 16 0.16 18.50 4.93
C HIS A 16 0.91 17.19 5.23
N ASP A 17 1.35 16.98 6.48
CA ASP A 17 2.05 15.78 6.89
C ASP A 17 1.03 14.75 7.46
N PRO A 18 0.80 13.63 6.74
CA PRO A 18 -0.14 12.61 7.18
C PRO A 18 0.31 11.91 8.46
N PHE A 19 1.61 11.76 8.70
CA PHE A 19 2.12 11.10 9.90
C PHE A 19 1.92 11.99 11.14
N GLU A 20 2.13 13.30 11.00
CA GLU A 20 1.81 14.26 12.05
C GLU A 20 0.32 14.21 12.39
N ALA A 21 -0.54 14.26 11.38
CA ALA A 21 -2.00 14.15 11.55
C ALA A 21 -2.39 12.85 12.27
N MET A 22 -1.84 11.71 11.86
CA MET A 22 -2.12 10.39 12.46
C MET A 22 -1.66 10.31 13.92
N PHE A 23 -0.53 10.96 14.26
CA PHE A 23 0.04 10.89 15.60
C PHE A 23 -0.68 11.76 16.61
N ILE A 24 -1.17 12.94 16.19
CA ILE A 24 -1.70 13.96 17.11
C ILE A 24 -3.22 13.88 17.25
N SER A 25 -3.95 13.58 16.17
CA SER A 25 -5.38 13.79 16.15
C SER A 25 -6.22 12.56 16.48
N ASN A 26 -7.39 12.80 17.08
CA ASN A 26 -8.42 11.78 17.28
C ASN A 26 -9.30 11.62 16.04
N LYS A 27 -9.44 12.71 15.24
CA LYS A 27 -10.22 12.75 14.01
C LYS A 27 -9.50 13.57 12.96
N ILE A 28 -9.45 13.05 11.73
CA ILE A 28 -8.83 13.68 10.58
C ILE A 28 -9.91 13.96 9.54
N TYR A 29 -9.78 15.09 8.85
CA TYR A 29 -10.56 15.47 7.69
C TYR A 29 -9.60 15.60 6.51
N ILE A 30 -9.74 14.74 5.49
CA ILE A 30 -8.95 14.80 4.27
C ILE A 30 -9.68 15.70 3.28
N ILE A 31 -8.99 16.76 2.85
CA ILE A 31 -9.53 17.78 1.95
C ILE A 31 -8.78 17.69 0.62
N ASN A 32 -9.51 17.71 -0.49
CA ASN A 32 -8.93 17.75 -1.83
C ASN A 32 -8.54 19.17 -2.25
N SER A 33 -7.95 19.31 -3.43
CA SER A 33 -7.53 20.61 -4.00
C SER A 33 -8.69 21.59 -4.25
N ASN A 34 -9.93 21.09 -4.31
CA ASN A 34 -11.12 21.92 -4.48
C ASN A 34 -11.70 22.43 -3.14
N GLY A 35 -11.10 22.05 -2.00
CA GLY A 35 -11.58 22.40 -0.67
C GLY A 35 -12.73 21.49 -0.15
N GLU A 36 -12.98 20.35 -0.81
CA GLU A 36 -14.03 19.42 -0.41
C GLU A 36 -13.49 18.36 0.54
N ILE A 37 -14.26 18.01 1.55
CA ILE A 37 -13.93 16.89 2.44
C ILE A 37 -14.16 15.58 1.70
N VAL A 38 -13.08 14.88 1.39
CA VAL A 38 -13.11 13.59 0.68
C VAL A 38 -13.49 12.45 1.62
N GLN A 39 -12.88 12.43 2.81
CA GLN A 39 -13.17 11.47 3.87
C GLN A 39 -12.82 12.06 5.22
N SER A 40 -13.55 11.66 6.26
CA SER A 40 -13.19 11.96 7.64
C SER A 40 -13.36 10.74 8.53
N GLY A 41 -12.54 10.62 9.56
CA GLY A 41 -12.57 9.52 10.50
C GLY A 41 -11.38 9.53 11.45
N SER A 42 -11.26 8.51 12.27
CA SER A 42 -10.05 8.27 13.06
C SER A 42 -8.87 7.92 12.14
N PRO A 43 -7.63 8.13 12.58
CA PRO A 43 -6.44 7.72 11.82
C PRO A 43 -6.51 6.26 11.34
N ASN A 44 -6.94 5.36 12.22
CA ASN A 44 -7.04 3.94 11.93
C ASN A 44 -8.09 3.63 10.85
N GLU A 45 -9.26 4.29 10.90
CA GLU A 45 -10.30 4.13 9.88
C GLU A 45 -9.83 4.61 8.50
N LEU A 46 -9.21 5.78 8.45
CA LEU A 46 -8.75 6.35 7.17
C LEU A 46 -7.62 5.54 6.55
N TYR A 47 -6.72 4.98 7.38
CA TYR A 47 -5.62 4.15 6.92
C TYR A 47 -6.07 2.79 6.40
N ASN A 48 -7.00 2.13 7.13
CA ASN A 48 -7.43 0.76 6.82
C ASN A 48 -8.65 0.68 5.90
N ASN A 49 -9.46 1.75 5.82
CA ASN A 49 -10.67 1.79 5.00
C ASN A 49 -10.72 3.05 4.13
N PRO A 50 -9.73 3.29 3.26
CA PRO A 50 -9.75 4.42 2.34
C PRO A 50 -10.90 4.26 1.34
N ILE A 51 -11.68 5.32 1.12
CA ILE A 51 -12.83 5.28 0.20
C ILE A 51 -12.44 5.35 -1.27
N ASN A 52 -11.23 5.84 -1.57
CA ASN A 52 -10.73 5.97 -2.95
C ASN A 52 -9.20 5.96 -3.00
N SER A 53 -8.68 5.94 -4.22
CA SER A 53 -7.24 5.92 -4.52
C SER A 53 -6.49 7.13 -3.93
N TYR A 54 -7.12 8.32 -3.90
CA TYR A 54 -6.52 9.52 -3.33
C TYR A 54 -6.26 9.37 -1.83
N VAL A 55 -7.24 8.88 -1.07
CA VAL A 55 -7.11 8.65 0.36
C VAL A 55 -6.11 7.52 0.66
N ALA A 56 -6.11 6.44 -0.15
CA ALA A 56 -5.15 5.34 0.01
C ALA A 56 -3.71 5.82 -0.12
N GLY A 57 -3.42 6.69 -1.09
CA GLY A 57 -2.09 7.26 -1.32
C GLY A 57 -1.70 8.38 -0.35
N PHE A 58 -2.68 8.98 0.35
CA PHE A 58 -2.40 10.09 1.27
C PHE A 58 -1.55 9.68 2.47
N PHE A 59 -1.76 8.47 3.01
CA PHE A 59 -1.07 7.96 4.21
C PHE A 59 0.22 7.16 3.90
N GLY A 60 0.84 7.41 2.79
CA GLY A 60 2.13 6.81 2.45
C GLY A 60 2.14 6.13 1.09
N GLU A 61 3.32 5.64 0.74
CA GLU A 61 3.55 4.97 -0.52
C GLU A 61 2.69 3.72 -0.68
N THR A 62 2.22 3.50 -1.90
CA THR A 62 1.53 2.27 -2.30
C THR A 62 2.01 1.82 -3.67
N ASN A 63 2.10 0.51 -3.88
CA ASN A 63 2.25 -0.06 -5.21
C ASN A 63 0.90 0.00 -5.92
N ILE A 64 0.84 0.58 -7.10
CA ILE A 64 -0.41 0.80 -7.84
C ILE A 64 -0.43 -0.06 -9.09
N PHE A 65 -1.52 -0.81 -9.26
CA PHE A 65 -1.74 -1.67 -10.42
C PHE A 65 -3.12 -1.40 -11.01
N HIS A 66 -3.22 -1.55 -12.33
CA HIS A 66 -4.48 -1.46 -13.06
C HIS A 66 -4.85 -2.85 -13.57
N SER A 67 -6.09 -3.26 -13.39
CA SER A 67 -6.58 -4.54 -13.84
C SER A 67 -8.08 -4.50 -14.10
N LYS A 68 -8.60 -5.55 -14.74
CA LYS A 68 -10.03 -5.85 -14.80
C LYS A 68 -10.32 -7.05 -13.90
N VAL A 69 -11.38 -6.97 -13.13
CA VAL A 69 -11.82 -8.11 -12.31
C VAL A 69 -12.62 -9.08 -13.17
N ILE A 70 -12.16 -10.33 -13.20
CA ILE A 70 -12.82 -11.43 -13.95
C ILE A 70 -12.83 -12.68 -13.06
N ASN A 71 -14.00 -13.26 -12.88
CA ASN A 71 -14.21 -14.43 -12.02
C ASN A 71 -13.68 -14.21 -10.57
N GLY A 72 -13.94 -13.02 -10.01
CA GLY A 72 -13.51 -12.63 -8.67
C GLY A 72 -11.99 -12.45 -8.51
N LYS A 73 -11.25 -12.28 -9.61
CA LYS A 73 -9.79 -12.17 -9.61
C LYS A 73 -9.31 -10.99 -10.46
N ALA A 74 -8.27 -10.32 -10.00
CA ALA A 74 -7.53 -9.32 -10.74
C ALA A 74 -6.11 -9.84 -11.03
N ILE A 75 -5.71 -9.81 -12.29
CA ILE A 75 -4.37 -10.24 -12.72
C ILE A 75 -3.45 -9.01 -12.69
N THR A 76 -2.34 -9.12 -11.96
CA THR A 76 -1.35 -8.05 -11.81
C THR A 76 0.06 -8.60 -12.07
N PRO A 77 1.06 -7.74 -12.29
CA PRO A 77 2.46 -8.18 -12.42
C PRO A 77 3.00 -8.91 -11.18
N ILE A 78 2.41 -8.67 -10.01
CA ILE A 78 2.79 -9.31 -8.74
C ILE A 78 1.93 -10.54 -8.40
N GLY A 79 1.12 -11.01 -9.34
CA GLY A 79 0.29 -12.20 -9.21
C GLY A 79 -1.20 -11.94 -9.33
N THR A 80 -1.95 -13.01 -9.16
CA THR A 80 -3.42 -12.97 -9.17
C THR A 80 -3.95 -12.67 -7.78
N ILE A 81 -4.72 -11.61 -7.65
CA ILE A 81 -5.29 -11.14 -6.39
C ILE A 81 -6.80 -11.38 -6.39
N SER A 82 -7.34 -11.97 -5.33
CA SER A 82 -8.79 -12.11 -5.17
C SER A 82 -9.44 -10.75 -4.95
N ALA A 83 -10.43 -10.41 -5.74
CA ALA A 83 -11.12 -9.13 -5.71
C ALA A 83 -12.53 -9.27 -5.10
N PRO A 84 -13.09 -8.19 -4.50
CA PRO A 84 -14.47 -8.17 -4.05
C PRO A 84 -15.46 -8.44 -5.20
N TYR A 85 -16.50 -9.23 -4.93
CA TYR A 85 -17.52 -9.60 -5.93
C TYR A 85 -18.23 -8.38 -6.56
N GLN A 86 -18.39 -7.30 -5.79
CA GLN A 86 -19.04 -6.06 -6.26
C GLN A 86 -18.26 -5.35 -7.39
N LEU A 87 -17.02 -5.77 -7.62
CA LEU A 87 -16.14 -5.25 -8.66
C LEU A 87 -16.04 -6.16 -9.89
N GLU A 88 -16.84 -7.23 -9.94
CA GLU A 88 -16.87 -8.16 -11.08
C GLU A 88 -17.10 -7.40 -12.39
N GLN A 89 -16.33 -7.73 -13.44
CA GLN A 89 -16.31 -7.10 -14.77
C GLN A 89 -15.90 -5.62 -14.79
N LYS A 90 -15.54 -4.99 -13.67
CA LYS A 90 -15.09 -3.60 -13.59
C LYS A 90 -13.57 -3.48 -13.79
N ASN A 91 -13.17 -2.35 -14.38
CA ASN A 91 -11.78 -1.90 -14.30
C ASN A 91 -11.53 -1.36 -12.90
N VAL A 92 -10.37 -1.68 -12.36
CA VAL A 92 -9.99 -1.32 -10.99
C VAL A 92 -8.58 -0.78 -10.93
N VAL A 93 -8.38 0.17 -10.00
CA VAL A 93 -7.08 0.57 -9.50
C VAL A 93 -6.85 -0.18 -8.19
N ILE A 94 -5.74 -0.89 -8.10
CA ILE A 94 -5.37 -1.72 -6.95
C ILE A 94 -4.19 -1.07 -6.26
N HIS A 95 -4.35 -0.74 -5.00
CA HIS A 95 -3.28 -0.24 -4.15
C HIS A 95 -2.83 -1.35 -3.20
N VAL A 96 -1.54 -1.67 -3.22
CA VAL A 96 -0.92 -2.60 -2.27
C VAL A 96 0.13 -1.86 -1.47
N ARG A 97 -0.02 -1.81 -0.16
CA ARG A 97 0.98 -1.17 0.70
C ARG A 97 2.30 -1.93 0.65
N PRO A 98 3.47 -1.27 0.79
CA PRO A 98 4.76 -1.95 0.75
C PRO A 98 4.90 -3.09 1.77
N GLN A 99 4.33 -2.95 2.97
CA GLN A 99 4.31 -4.04 3.97
C GLN A 99 3.37 -5.20 3.60
N GLY A 100 2.47 -5.00 2.63
CA GLY A 100 1.61 -6.05 2.06
C GLY A 100 2.29 -6.88 0.97
N ILE A 101 3.47 -6.46 0.49
CA ILE A 101 4.30 -7.24 -0.41
C ILE A 101 5.25 -8.08 0.44
N LYS A 102 4.96 -9.39 0.56
CA LYS A 102 5.80 -10.34 1.28
C LYS A 102 6.78 -10.99 0.33
N LEU A 103 8.04 -11.09 0.77
CA LEU A 103 9.11 -11.66 -0.03
C LEU A 103 9.69 -12.90 0.65
N ASN A 104 10.01 -13.92 -0.15
CA ASN A 104 10.74 -15.08 0.31
C ASN A 104 12.01 -15.28 -0.55
N LYS A 105 13.04 -15.88 0.05
CA LYS A 105 14.31 -16.17 -0.62
C LYS A 105 14.27 -17.47 -1.44
N GLU A 106 13.19 -18.23 -1.34
CA GLU A 106 13.05 -19.47 -2.09
C GLU A 106 12.76 -19.17 -3.56
N SER A 107 13.47 -19.86 -4.43
CA SER A 107 13.35 -19.70 -5.89
C SER A 107 12.02 -20.21 -6.46
N THR A 108 11.20 -20.89 -5.66
CA THR A 108 9.88 -21.40 -6.03
C THR A 108 8.80 -20.70 -5.19
N PRO A 109 8.26 -19.56 -5.66
CA PRO A 109 7.19 -18.86 -4.97
C PRO A 109 5.91 -19.70 -4.98
N VAL A 110 5.15 -19.65 -3.90
CA VAL A 110 3.85 -20.34 -3.75
C VAL A 110 2.88 -19.99 -4.89
N ASN A 111 2.94 -18.76 -5.40
CA ASN A 111 2.08 -18.27 -6.49
C ASN A 111 2.81 -18.09 -7.84
N GLY A 112 4.02 -18.60 -7.98
CA GLY A 112 4.77 -18.57 -9.25
C GLY A 112 5.35 -17.22 -9.67
N VAL A 113 5.13 -16.13 -8.90
CA VAL A 113 5.61 -14.78 -9.25
C VAL A 113 6.99 -14.52 -8.64
N LYS A 114 7.92 -14.07 -9.46
CA LYS A 114 9.27 -13.70 -9.05
C LYS A 114 9.54 -12.24 -9.34
N GLY A 115 10.29 -11.61 -8.44
CA GLY A 115 10.87 -10.29 -8.66
C GLY A 115 12.40 -10.37 -8.61
N THR A 116 13.06 -9.42 -9.27
CA THR A 116 14.51 -9.25 -9.17
C THR A 116 14.80 -8.07 -8.26
N VAL A 117 15.67 -8.27 -7.28
CA VAL A 117 16.07 -7.23 -6.33
C VAL A 117 16.94 -6.18 -7.02
N MET A 118 16.46 -4.95 -7.07
CA MET A 118 17.20 -3.80 -7.59
C MET A 118 18.03 -3.13 -6.50
N ALA A 119 17.47 -3.00 -5.32
CA ALA A 119 18.12 -2.46 -4.12
C ALA A 119 17.48 -3.01 -2.85
N SER A 120 18.26 -3.09 -1.79
CA SER A 120 17.79 -3.48 -0.46
C SER A 120 18.55 -2.68 0.58
N LYS A 121 17.83 -2.00 1.49
CA LYS A 121 18.42 -1.15 2.54
C LYS A 121 17.67 -1.31 3.86
N MET A 122 18.41 -1.42 4.95
CA MET A 122 17.85 -1.34 6.29
C MET A 122 17.47 0.10 6.61
N MET A 123 16.22 0.31 7.03
CA MET A 123 15.63 1.61 7.36
C MET A 123 15.23 1.67 8.86
N GLY A 124 16.08 1.13 9.73
CA GLY A 124 15.84 1.04 11.16
C GLY A 124 14.99 -0.19 11.52
N SER A 125 13.69 -0.02 11.73
CA SER A 125 12.79 -1.11 12.14
C SER A 125 12.37 -2.07 11.02
N PHE A 126 12.60 -1.70 9.76
CA PHE A 126 12.29 -2.51 8.58
C PHE A 126 13.40 -2.43 7.53
N SER A 127 13.40 -3.32 6.58
CA SER A 127 14.19 -3.20 5.36
C SER A 127 13.30 -2.79 4.19
N PHE A 128 13.74 -1.78 3.45
CA PHE A 128 13.14 -1.35 2.20
C PHE A 128 13.75 -2.18 1.06
N VAL A 129 12.92 -2.86 0.29
CA VAL A 129 13.34 -3.66 -0.85
C VAL A 129 12.67 -3.13 -2.11
N HIS A 130 13.49 -2.70 -3.07
CA HIS A 130 13.05 -2.27 -4.40
C HIS A 130 13.24 -3.43 -5.38
N LEU A 131 12.17 -3.81 -6.05
CA LEU A 131 12.11 -4.92 -7.00
C LEU A 131 11.79 -4.43 -8.40
N SER A 132 12.27 -5.18 -9.40
CA SER A 132 11.71 -5.17 -10.74
C SER A 132 10.93 -6.46 -10.98
N VAL A 133 9.75 -6.31 -11.59
CA VAL A 133 8.87 -7.42 -12.01
C VAL A 133 8.48 -7.19 -13.46
N LEU A 134 8.40 -8.24 -14.25
CA LEU A 134 7.92 -8.14 -15.63
C LEU A 134 6.39 -8.26 -15.67
N ASN A 135 5.73 -7.36 -16.38
CA ASN A 135 4.32 -7.52 -16.71
C ASN A 135 4.12 -8.47 -17.91
N SER A 136 2.88 -8.70 -18.30
CA SER A 136 2.52 -9.55 -19.45
C SER A 136 3.09 -9.07 -20.81
N ASN A 137 3.46 -7.80 -20.90
CA ASN A 137 4.03 -7.18 -22.10
C ASN A 137 5.56 -7.15 -22.07
N ASN A 138 6.21 -7.83 -21.10
CA ASN A 138 7.65 -7.77 -20.84
C ASN A 138 8.19 -6.36 -20.45
N GLU A 139 7.32 -5.48 -19.96
CA GLU A 139 7.75 -4.19 -19.42
C GLU A 139 8.13 -4.35 -17.95
N ILE A 140 9.13 -3.58 -17.53
CA ILE A 140 9.60 -3.58 -16.14
C ILE A 140 8.65 -2.71 -15.31
N ILE A 141 8.10 -3.30 -14.28
CA ILE A 141 7.32 -2.61 -13.24
C ILE A 141 8.14 -2.60 -11.95
N HIS A 142 8.25 -1.44 -11.34
CA HIS A 142 8.92 -1.26 -10.06
C HIS A 142 7.95 -1.52 -8.92
N VAL A 143 8.39 -2.29 -7.93
CA VAL A 143 7.59 -2.67 -6.76
C VAL A 143 8.43 -2.45 -5.50
N HIS A 144 7.80 -1.86 -4.48
CA HIS A 144 8.43 -1.62 -3.20
C HIS A 144 7.84 -2.54 -2.13
N SER A 145 8.71 -3.11 -1.30
CA SER A 145 8.32 -3.96 -0.17
C SER A 145 9.00 -3.49 1.10
N HIS A 146 8.25 -3.55 2.22
CA HIS A 146 8.78 -3.40 3.57
C HIS A 146 8.82 -4.77 4.24
N MET A 147 10.04 -5.24 4.52
CA MET A 147 10.31 -6.52 5.15
C MET A 147 10.92 -6.32 6.55
N PRO A 148 10.96 -7.34 7.40
CA PRO A 148 11.71 -7.26 8.66
C PRO A 148 13.14 -6.76 8.46
N ALA A 149 13.67 -5.98 9.38
CA ALA A 149 14.96 -5.28 9.24
C ALA A 149 16.15 -6.19 8.87
N ASN A 150 16.10 -7.46 9.26
CA ASN A 150 17.13 -8.47 8.96
C ASN A 150 16.97 -9.14 7.57
N PHE A 151 15.91 -8.84 6.82
CA PHE A 151 15.70 -9.35 5.48
C PHE A 151 16.35 -8.40 4.46
N ILE A 152 17.60 -8.65 4.13
CA ILE A 152 18.38 -7.84 3.18
C ILE A 152 18.86 -8.76 2.06
N PRO A 153 18.05 -9.01 1.01
CA PRO A 153 18.46 -9.84 -0.12
C PRO A 153 19.50 -9.11 -0.96
N SER A 154 20.40 -9.87 -1.58
CA SER A 154 21.45 -9.31 -2.44
C SER A 154 20.85 -8.69 -3.71
N GLN A 155 21.47 -7.63 -4.21
CA GLN A 155 21.12 -7.05 -5.50
C GLN A 155 21.22 -8.11 -6.60
N SER A 156 20.35 -8.04 -7.58
CA SER A 156 20.17 -8.98 -8.69
C SER A 156 19.73 -10.39 -8.30
N SER A 157 19.48 -10.66 -7.01
CA SER A 157 18.88 -11.93 -6.60
C SER A 157 17.40 -12.00 -6.96
N ALA A 158 16.91 -13.21 -7.23
CA ALA A 158 15.50 -13.47 -7.43
C ALA A 158 14.82 -13.74 -6.06
N VAL A 159 13.62 -13.20 -5.88
CA VAL A 159 12.77 -13.42 -4.70
C VAL A 159 11.37 -13.80 -5.15
N GLY A 160 10.70 -14.66 -4.38
CA GLY A 160 9.28 -14.93 -4.55
C GLY A 160 8.45 -13.79 -3.97
N ILE A 161 7.31 -13.47 -4.60
CA ILE A 161 6.39 -12.40 -4.18
C ILE A 161 5.05 -13.02 -3.78
N GLU A 162 4.57 -12.60 -2.62
CA GLU A 162 3.22 -12.89 -2.13
C GLU A 162 2.53 -11.59 -1.72
N VAL A 163 1.22 -11.52 -1.92
CA VAL A 163 0.42 -10.32 -1.63
C VAL A 163 -0.52 -10.59 -0.46
N ASP A 164 -0.42 -9.74 0.55
CA ASP A 164 -1.31 -9.73 1.69
C ASP A 164 -2.61 -8.99 1.33
N LYS A 165 -3.74 -9.70 1.43
CA LYS A 165 -5.05 -9.17 1.10
C LYS A 165 -5.49 -8.05 2.04
N GLU A 166 -5.10 -8.08 3.30
CA GLU A 166 -5.46 -7.06 4.30
C GLU A 166 -4.78 -5.72 4.05
N GLN A 167 -3.69 -5.73 3.26
CA GLN A 167 -2.94 -4.55 2.85
C GLN A 167 -3.20 -4.17 1.39
N THR A 168 -4.33 -4.67 0.82
CA THR A 168 -4.70 -4.47 -0.59
C THR A 168 -6.08 -3.81 -0.70
N TYR A 169 -6.15 -2.72 -1.43
CA TYR A 169 -7.36 -1.92 -1.62
C TYR A 169 -7.72 -1.87 -3.10
N PHE A 170 -9.01 -1.98 -3.39
CA PHE A 170 -9.55 -1.97 -4.75
C PHE A 170 -10.48 -0.77 -4.93
N PHE A 171 -10.27 -0.01 -5.98
CA PHE A 171 -11.13 1.12 -6.34
C PHE A 171 -11.60 0.94 -7.78
N ALA A 172 -12.91 1.12 -8.02
CA ALA A 172 -13.43 1.16 -9.39
C ALA A 172 -12.87 2.40 -10.10
N SER A 173 -12.39 2.22 -11.34
CA SER A 173 -11.88 3.31 -12.19
C SER A 173 -12.92 3.74 -13.20
#